data_d77b88ec8dc3e84e514485bba63d8f40
#
_entry.id   d77b88ec8dc3e84e514485bba63d8f40
#
_cell.length_a   1.000
_cell.length_b   1.000
_cell.length_c   1.000
_cell.angle_alpha   90.00
_cell.angle_beta   90.00
_cell.angle_gamma   90.00
#
_symmetry.space_group_name_H-M   'P 1'
#
loop_
_entity.id
_entity.type
_entity.pdbx_description
1 polymer ?
#
loop_
_entity_poly.entity_id
_entity_poly.type
_entity_poly.pdbx_seq_one_letter_code
_entity_poly.pdbx_strand_id
1 'polypeptide(L)'
;MANLILFNKPFGVLSQFTDAKSPSPRPTLSGFIDVPGVYPAGRLDRDSEGLLVLTDDGKLQAKIADPKNKMSKSYLVQVEGAPEDKDLQALRDGVTLKDGPTKPAKVRLIDPPTLWERDPPVRFRKSVPDTWLEITISEGRNRQVRRMTAHVGFPTLRLVRWRVGSWTLEGIASGTWIAPK
;
A
#
# COMPACT_ATOMS: atom_id res chain seq x y z
N MET A 1 0.69 -20.66 -19.65
CA MET A 1 0.42 -19.23 -19.39
C MET A 1 0.79 -18.89 -17.96
N ALA A 2 1.37 -17.69 -17.78
CA ALA A 2 1.70 -17.22 -16.46
C ALA A 2 0.46 -16.94 -15.63
N ASN A 3 0.49 -17.27 -14.35
CA ASN A 3 -0.55 -16.90 -13.41
C ASN A 3 -0.32 -15.45 -12.97
N LEU A 4 -1.41 -14.69 -12.92
CA LEU A 4 -1.42 -13.34 -12.37
C LEU A 4 -2.57 -13.26 -11.37
N ILE A 5 -2.26 -12.82 -10.16
CA ILE A 5 -3.23 -12.71 -9.09
C ILE A 5 -3.24 -11.29 -8.55
N LEU A 6 -4.43 -10.73 -8.40
CA LEU A 6 -4.65 -9.48 -7.71
C LEU A 6 -5.33 -9.80 -6.38
N PHE A 7 -4.63 -9.54 -5.29
CA PHE A 7 -5.09 -9.85 -3.93
C PHE A 7 -5.32 -8.56 -3.16
N ASN A 8 -6.44 -8.49 -2.47
CA ASN A 8 -6.70 -7.41 -1.52
C ASN A 8 -6.24 -7.85 -0.13
N LYS A 9 -5.01 -7.49 0.20
CA LYS A 9 -4.36 -7.92 1.43
C LYS A 9 -4.96 -7.22 2.65
N PRO A 10 -5.47 -7.97 3.65
CA PRO A 10 -5.95 -7.37 4.89
C PRO A 10 -4.81 -6.79 5.73
N PHE A 11 -5.18 -5.92 6.66
CA PHE A 11 -4.29 -5.46 7.71
C PHE A 11 -3.77 -6.65 8.53
N GLY A 12 -2.51 -6.62 8.89
CA GLY A 12 -1.93 -7.63 9.77
C GLY A 12 -1.38 -8.86 9.07
N VAL A 13 -1.56 -8.98 7.75
CA VAL A 13 -1.09 -10.12 6.95
C VAL A 13 0.26 -9.78 6.34
N LEU A 14 1.21 -10.72 6.44
CA LEU A 14 2.54 -10.57 5.83
C LEU A 14 2.48 -10.85 4.33
N SER A 15 3.26 -10.08 3.55
CA SER A 15 3.42 -10.29 2.10
C SER A 15 4.39 -11.44 1.80
N GLN A 16 4.15 -12.58 2.41
CA GLN A 16 4.94 -13.81 2.25
C GLN A 16 4.11 -15.01 2.64
N PHE A 17 4.54 -16.19 2.24
CA PHE A 17 3.77 -17.42 2.45
C PHE A 17 4.11 -18.15 3.74
N THR A 18 5.20 -17.79 4.43
CA THR A 18 5.61 -18.48 5.67
C THR A 18 6.05 -17.48 6.74
N ASP A 19 5.82 -17.84 7.99
CA ASP A 19 6.36 -17.16 9.17
C ASP A 19 6.70 -18.20 10.25
N ALA A 20 6.99 -19.43 9.83
CA ALA A 20 7.19 -20.57 10.72
C ALA A 20 8.40 -20.42 11.65
N LYS A 21 9.37 -19.58 11.27
CA LYS A 21 10.58 -19.34 12.08
C LYS A 21 10.36 -18.29 13.18
N SER A 22 9.22 -17.61 13.18
CA SER A 22 8.90 -16.62 14.21
C SER A 22 8.46 -17.33 15.49
N PRO A 23 8.86 -16.83 16.69
CA PRO A 23 8.33 -17.33 17.97
C PRO A 23 6.82 -17.19 18.09
N SER A 24 6.25 -16.20 17.43
CA SER A 24 4.80 -15.96 17.37
C SER A 24 4.39 -15.78 15.91
N PRO A 25 4.12 -16.87 15.18
CA PRO A 25 3.78 -16.79 13.76
C PRO A 25 2.58 -15.88 13.52
N ARG A 26 2.72 -15.01 12.53
CA ARG A 26 1.70 -14.05 12.12
C ARG A 26 0.95 -14.56 10.88
N PRO A 27 -0.25 -14.04 10.60
CA PRO A 27 -0.96 -14.40 9.37
C PRO A 27 -0.12 -14.13 8.13
N THR A 28 -0.16 -15.04 7.18
CA THR A 28 0.59 -14.96 5.92
C THR A 28 -0.35 -15.16 4.73
N LEU A 29 0.21 -15.00 3.52
CA LEU A 29 -0.53 -15.21 2.28
C LEU A 29 -1.07 -16.63 2.14
N SER A 30 -0.44 -17.62 2.79
CA SER A 30 -0.88 -19.02 2.68
C SER A 30 -2.29 -19.25 3.24
N GLY A 31 -2.77 -18.39 4.13
CA GLY A 31 -4.14 -18.45 4.64
C GLY A 31 -5.20 -17.93 3.66
N PHE A 32 -4.79 -17.32 2.56
CA PHE A 32 -5.70 -16.65 1.62
C PHE A 32 -5.53 -17.12 0.17
N ILE A 33 -4.31 -17.49 -0.22
CA ILE A 33 -3.97 -17.82 -1.61
C ILE A 33 -3.46 -19.25 -1.68
N ASP A 34 -4.16 -20.07 -2.45
CA ASP A 34 -3.87 -21.49 -2.62
C ASP A 34 -3.30 -21.84 -4.00
N VAL A 35 -2.88 -20.84 -4.75
CA VAL A 35 -2.27 -21.03 -6.07
C VAL A 35 -0.78 -21.29 -5.93
N PRO A 36 -0.27 -22.48 -6.31
CA PRO A 36 1.14 -22.79 -6.17
C PRO A 36 2.00 -21.99 -7.15
N GLY A 37 3.23 -21.68 -6.74
CA GLY A 37 4.23 -21.07 -7.60
C GLY A 37 4.14 -19.57 -7.79
N VAL A 38 3.11 -18.90 -7.26
CA VAL A 38 3.02 -17.45 -7.34
C VAL A 38 3.72 -16.78 -6.17
N TYR A 39 4.35 -15.64 -6.46
CA TYR A 39 5.05 -14.84 -5.45
C TYR A 39 4.70 -13.38 -5.60
N PRO A 40 4.76 -12.60 -4.52
CA PRO A 40 4.48 -11.17 -4.59
C PRO A 40 5.44 -10.44 -5.51
N ALA A 41 4.89 -9.58 -6.36
CA ALA A 41 5.65 -8.62 -7.15
C ALA A 41 5.71 -7.32 -6.37
N GLY A 42 6.81 -7.12 -5.64
CA GLY A 42 6.91 -6.11 -4.62
C GLY A 42 6.27 -6.59 -3.32
N ARG A 43 6.24 -5.72 -2.33
CA ARG A 43 5.72 -6.07 -1.01
C ARG A 43 4.81 -4.95 -0.52
N LEU A 44 3.87 -5.33 0.31
CA LEU A 44 3.01 -4.42 1.03
C LEU A 44 3.22 -4.69 2.52
N ASP A 45 3.46 -3.66 3.30
CA ASP A 45 3.75 -3.80 4.72
C ASP A 45 2.63 -4.53 5.46
N ARG A 46 2.96 -5.17 6.57
CA ARG A 46 2.00 -5.89 7.39
C ARG A 46 0.85 -4.99 7.84
N ASP A 47 1.15 -3.74 8.22
CA ASP A 47 0.17 -2.76 8.70
C ASP A 47 -0.45 -1.93 7.58
N SER A 48 -0.21 -2.28 6.33
CA SER A 48 -0.85 -1.69 5.16
C SER A 48 -1.85 -2.67 4.57
N GLU A 49 -2.84 -2.14 3.88
CA GLU A 49 -3.91 -2.93 3.25
C GLU A 49 -3.91 -2.70 1.75
N GLY A 50 -4.58 -3.57 1.03
CA GLY A 50 -4.92 -3.32 -0.35
C GLY A 50 -4.22 -4.19 -1.36
N LEU A 51 -4.04 -3.64 -2.56
CA LEU A 51 -3.63 -4.40 -3.74
C LEU A 51 -2.20 -4.92 -3.64
N LEU A 52 -2.08 -6.24 -3.69
CA LEU A 52 -0.82 -6.95 -3.83
C LEU A 52 -0.92 -7.79 -5.10
N VAL A 53 0.03 -7.60 -6.01
CA VAL A 53 0.10 -8.35 -7.27
C VAL A 53 1.03 -9.53 -7.06
N LEU A 54 0.57 -10.74 -7.43
CA LEU A 54 1.38 -11.95 -7.36
C LEU A 54 1.41 -12.61 -8.74
N THR A 55 2.54 -13.23 -9.07
CA THR A 55 2.70 -13.93 -10.34
C THR A 55 3.77 -15.01 -10.22
N ASP A 56 3.68 -16.00 -11.11
CA ASP A 56 4.74 -17.00 -11.29
C ASP A 56 5.71 -16.62 -12.43
N ASP A 57 5.49 -15.48 -13.09
CA ASP A 57 6.36 -14.96 -14.15
C ASP A 57 7.42 -14.04 -13.55
N GLY A 58 8.68 -14.50 -13.51
CA GLY A 58 9.78 -13.73 -12.96
C GLY A 58 10.06 -12.42 -13.68
N LYS A 59 9.79 -12.36 -14.99
CA LYS A 59 9.98 -11.12 -15.77
C LYS A 59 8.92 -10.08 -15.38
N LEU A 60 7.68 -10.50 -15.24
CA LEU A 60 6.59 -9.61 -14.81
C LEU A 60 6.81 -9.16 -13.37
N GLN A 61 7.22 -10.07 -12.49
CA GLN A 61 7.56 -9.75 -11.11
C GLN A 61 8.63 -8.66 -11.04
N ALA A 62 9.72 -8.82 -11.80
CA ALA A 62 10.80 -7.84 -11.87
C ALA A 62 10.32 -6.49 -12.43
N LYS A 63 9.49 -6.52 -13.46
CA LYS A 63 8.94 -5.29 -14.06
C LYS A 63 8.10 -4.49 -13.06
N ILE A 64 7.33 -5.16 -12.22
CA ILE A 64 6.49 -4.52 -11.21
C ILE A 64 7.33 -4.02 -10.04
N ALA A 65 8.27 -4.83 -9.57
CA ALA A 65 9.04 -4.57 -8.35
C ALA A 65 10.26 -3.67 -8.56
N ASP A 66 10.82 -3.64 -9.77
CA ASP A 66 12.07 -2.91 -10.04
C ASP A 66 11.84 -1.40 -10.04
N PRO A 67 12.55 -0.66 -9.17
CA PRO A 67 12.45 0.81 -9.15
C PRO A 67 12.78 1.48 -10.49
N LYS A 68 13.57 0.85 -11.35
CA LYS A 68 13.94 1.38 -12.67
C LYS A 68 12.74 1.48 -13.61
N ASN A 69 11.73 0.64 -13.43
CA ASN A 69 10.55 0.64 -14.29
C ASN A 69 9.53 1.71 -13.92
N LYS A 70 9.72 2.41 -12.80
CA LYS A 70 8.90 3.56 -12.37
C LYS A 70 7.39 3.32 -12.44
N MET A 71 6.95 2.09 -12.17
CA MET A 71 5.53 1.78 -12.16
C MET A 71 4.83 2.56 -11.06
N SER A 72 3.78 3.28 -11.42
CA SER A 72 3.06 4.11 -10.45
C SER A 72 2.20 3.27 -9.51
N LYS A 73 2.10 3.73 -8.28
CA LYS A 73 1.27 3.11 -7.24
C LYS A 73 0.46 4.20 -6.57
N SER A 74 -0.82 3.96 -6.40
CA SER A 74 -1.72 4.93 -5.78
C SER A 74 -2.26 4.40 -4.46
N TYR A 75 -2.26 5.27 -3.46
CA TYR A 75 -2.65 4.95 -2.10
C TYR A 75 -3.78 5.85 -1.62
N LEU A 76 -4.73 5.24 -0.92
CA LEU A 76 -5.69 5.97 -0.12
C LEU A 76 -5.13 6.06 1.29
N VAL A 77 -4.92 7.27 1.78
CA VAL A 77 -4.16 7.50 3.02
C VAL A 77 -5.00 8.31 3.97
N GLN A 78 -5.30 7.73 5.12
CA GLN A 78 -5.94 8.44 6.22
C GLN A 78 -4.84 8.95 7.14
N VAL A 79 -4.76 10.26 7.32
CA VAL A 79 -3.76 10.88 8.17
C VAL A 79 -4.42 11.55 9.36
N GLU A 80 -3.68 11.64 10.46
CA GLU A 80 -4.08 12.41 11.63
C GLU A 80 -3.83 13.89 11.36
N GLY A 81 -4.82 14.72 11.67
CA GLY A 81 -4.71 16.15 11.45
C GLY A 81 -5.40 16.63 10.19
N ALA A 82 -5.24 17.91 9.89
CA ALA A 82 -5.84 18.56 8.72
C ALA A 82 -4.73 19.28 7.92
N PRO A 83 -4.10 18.59 6.96
CA PRO A 83 -3.06 19.20 6.13
C PRO A 83 -3.59 20.41 5.35
N GLU A 84 -2.76 21.43 5.25
CA GLU A 84 -3.02 22.61 4.43
C GLU A 84 -2.41 22.43 3.03
N ASP A 85 -2.73 23.32 2.10
CA ASP A 85 -2.19 23.26 0.74
C ASP A 85 -0.66 23.26 0.72
N LYS A 86 -0.01 24.02 1.61
CA LYS A 86 1.46 24.04 1.71
C LYS A 86 2.04 22.66 2.05
N ASP A 87 1.32 21.88 2.87
CA ASP A 87 1.76 20.55 3.27
C ASP A 87 1.61 19.56 2.11
N LEU A 88 0.50 19.65 1.39
CA LEU A 88 0.27 18.84 0.20
C LEU A 88 1.26 19.20 -0.90
N GLN A 89 1.56 20.49 -1.07
CA GLN A 89 2.53 20.93 -2.07
C GLN A 89 3.94 20.43 -1.75
N ALA A 90 4.32 20.42 -0.47
CA ALA A 90 5.59 19.85 -0.06
C ALA A 90 5.72 18.38 -0.46
N LEU A 91 4.64 17.61 -0.29
CA LEU A 91 4.61 16.20 -0.72
C LEU A 91 4.70 16.07 -2.24
N ARG A 92 4.02 16.96 -2.98
CA ARG A 92 4.06 16.96 -4.45
C ARG A 92 5.44 17.28 -5.00
N ASP A 93 6.12 18.23 -4.38
CA ASP A 93 7.47 18.65 -4.79
C ASP A 93 8.54 17.62 -4.42
N GLY A 94 8.24 16.81 -3.42
CA GLY A 94 9.18 15.88 -2.82
C GLY A 94 9.74 16.40 -1.51
N VAL A 95 9.96 15.50 -0.57
CA VAL A 95 10.54 15.81 0.74
C VAL A 95 11.83 15.04 0.94
N THR A 96 12.73 15.57 1.76
CA THR A 96 13.98 14.88 2.05
C THR A 96 13.81 14.02 3.30
N LEU A 97 13.78 12.70 3.08
CA LEU A 97 13.74 11.72 4.14
C LEU A 97 15.17 11.35 4.57
N LYS A 98 15.29 10.53 5.60
CA LYS A 98 16.59 10.10 6.13
C LYS A 98 17.47 9.42 5.05
N ASP A 99 16.87 8.69 4.13
CA ASP A 99 17.56 7.98 3.06
C ASP A 99 17.56 8.74 1.72
N GLY A 100 17.27 10.04 1.74
CA GLY A 100 17.37 10.92 0.59
C GLY A 100 16.04 11.55 0.18
N PRO A 101 16.07 12.44 -0.82
CA PRO A 101 14.88 13.12 -1.30
C PRO A 101 13.93 12.15 -2.02
N THR A 102 12.63 12.39 -1.88
CA THR A 102 11.61 11.67 -2.64
C THR A 102 11.39 12.36 -3.99
N LYS A 103 10.97 11.56 -4.97
CA LYS A 103 10.57 12.10 -6.27
C LYS A 103 9.24 12.85 -6.14
N PRO A 104 8.94 13.76 -7.09
CA PRO A 104 7.63 14.39 -7.13
C PRO A 104 6.50 13.36 -7.11
N ALA A 105 5.45 13.67 -6.39
CA ALA A 105 4.28 12.80 -6.23
C ALA A 105 3.01 13.55 -6.63
N LYS A 106 1.95 12.79 -6.93
CA LYS A 106 0.61 13.36 -7.07
C LYS A 106 -0.08 13.22 -5.74
N VAL A 107 -0.60 14.31 -5.21
CA VAL A 107 -1.28 14.34 -3.92
C VAL A 107 -2.53 15.19 -4.01
N ARG A 108 -3.65 14.66 -3.53
CA ARG A 108 -4.89 15.42 -3.47
C ARG A 108 -5.71 15.05 -2.25
N LEU A 109 -6.48 16.00 -1.75
CA LEU A 109 -7.50 15.72 -0.74
C LEU A 109 -8.64 14.95 -1.40
N ILE A 110 -9.17 13.98 -0.68
CA ILE A 110 -10.36 13.23 -1.13
C ILE A 110 -11.36 13.17 0.03
N ASP A 111 -12.62 12.94 -0.31
CA ASP A 111 -13.63 12.59 0.67
C ASP A 111 -13.32 11.20 1.24
N PRO A 112 -13.77 10.90 2.47
CA PRO A 112 -13.57 9.55 3.01
C PRO A 112 -14.10 8.50 2.04
N PRO A 113 -13.25 7.58 1.56
CA PRO A 113 -13.66 6.57 0.60
C PRO A 113 -14.53 5.50 1.28
N THR A 114 -15.40 4.86 0.50
CA THR A 114 -16.13 3.69 0.96
C THR A 114 -15.22 2.48 0.92
N LEU A 115 -14.80 2.04 2.10
CA LEU A 115 -13.91 0.88 2.26
C LEU A 115 -14.54 -0.10 3.25
N TRP A 116 -14.02 -1.34 3.22
CA TRP A 116 -14.32 -2.34 4.25
C TRP A 116 -13.84 -1.83 5.61
N GLU A 117 -14.42 -2.32 6.69
CA GLU A 117 -13.92 -2.03 8.02
C GLU A 117 -12.57 -2.70 8.24
N ARG A 118 -11.63 -1.95 8.81
CA ARG A 118 -10.35 -2.53 9.18
C ARG A 118 -10.49 -3.33 10.47
N ASP A 119 -9.87 -4.48 10.53
CA ASP A 119 -9.77 -5.29 11.73
C ASP A 119 -8.28 -5.48 12.07
N PRO A 120 -7.78 -4.96 13.19
CA PRO A 120 -8.47 -4.16 14.20
C PRO A 120 -8.86 -2.77 13.70
N PRO A 121 -9.84 -2.12 14.34
CA PRO A 121 -10.26 -0.76 13.95
C PRO A 121 -9.13 0.25 14.06
N VAL A 122 -9.21 1.30 13.25
CA VAL A 122 -8.27 2.42 13.31
C VAL A 122 -8.43 3.13 14.67
N ARG A 123 -7.29 3.45 15.30
CA ARG A 123 -7.29 4.21 16.56
C ARG A 123 -7.20 5.70 16.26
N PHE A 124 -8.13 6.47 16.82
CA PHE A 124 -8.18 7.91 16.70
C PHE A 124 -7.95 8.58 18.03
N ARG A 125 -7.29 9.75 18.01
CA ARG A 125 -7.33 10.68 19.12
C ARG A 125 -8.60 11.52 18.97
N LYS A 126 -9.49 11.50 19.96
CA LYS A 126 -10.81 12.14 19.89
C LYS A 126 -10.77 13.63 19.60
N SER A 127 -9.72 14.32 20.02
CA SER A 127 -9.58 15.78 19.87
C SER A 127 -8.87 16.20 18.60
N VAL A 128 -8.46 15.26 17.76
CA VAL A 128 -7.67 15.55 16.55
C VAL A 128 -8.47 15.11 15.32
N PRO A 129 -8.66 15.99 14.34
CA PRO A 129 -9.31 15.58 13.09
C PRO A 129 -8.47 14.59 12.31
N ASP A 130 -9.10 13.91 11.37
CA ASP A 130 -8.42 13.09 10.39
C ASP A 130 -8.78 13.55 8.98
N THR A 131 -7.93 13.22 8.02
CA THR A 131 -8.08 13.64 6.63
C THR A 131 -7.70 12.50 5.72
N TRP A 132 -8.42 12.35 4.61
CA TRP A 132 -8.09 11.38 3.58
C TRP A 132 -7.39 12.04 2.40
N LEU A 133 -6.31 11.40 1.95
CA LEU A 133 -5.51 11.82 0.80
C LEU A 133 -5.42 10.68 -0.20
N GLU A 134 -5.28 11.03 -1.49
CA GLU A 134 -4.80 10.09 -2.48
C GLU A 134 -3.39 10.49 -2.86
N ILE A 135 -2.45 9.57 -2.72
CA ILE A 135 -1.04 9.79 -3.02
C ILE A 135 -0.59 8.79 -4.07
N THR A 136 -0.05 9.29 -5.18
CA THR A 136 0.50 8.44 -6.25
C THR A 136 1.99 8.70 -6.37
N ILE A 137 2.78 7.65 -6.26
CA ILE A 137 4.25 7.69 -6.37
C ILE A 137 4.72 6.71 -7.44
N SER A 138 5.90 6.96 -8.00
CA SER A 138 6.53 6.08 -8.98
C SER A 138 7.82 5.44 -8.46
N GLU A 139 7.99 5.38 -7.17
CA GLU A 139 9.10 4.72 -6.49
C GLU A 139 8.52 3.82 -5.39
N GLY A 140 9.33 3.01 -4.78
CA GLY A 140 8.86 2.04 -3.80
C GLY A 140 9.84 1.85 -2.65
N ARG A 141 10.24 2.94 -2.01
CA ARG A 141 11.15 2.88 -0.86
C ARG A 141 10.42 2.35 0.37
N ASN A 142 11.16 1.75 1.28
CA ASN A 142 10.61 1.14 2.49
C ASN A 142 9.74 2.16 3.25
N ARG A 143 8.47 1.82 3.48
CA ARG A 143 7.49 2.62 4.23
C ARG A 143 7.42 4.08 3.78
N GLN A 144 7.62 4.32 2.49
CA GLN A 144 7.80 5.67 1.95
C GLN A 144 6.62 6.59 2.22
N VAL A 145 5.40 6.18 1.92
CA VAL A 145 4.23 7.06 2.09
C VAL A 145 4.05 7.44 3.56
N ARG A 146 4.22 6.49 4.47
CA ARG A 146 4.12 6.74 5.92
C ARG A 146 5.17 7.75 6.39
N ARG A 147 6.39 7.63 5.88
CA ARG A 147 7.48 8.56 6.23
C ARG A 147 7.26 9.94 5.62
N MET A 148 6.70 10.00 4.41
CA MET A 148 6.38 11.27 3.76
C MET A 148 5.33 12.06 4.56
N THR A 149 4.23 11.43 4.92
CA THR A 149 3.16 12.11 5.67
C THR A 149 3.64 12.52 7.07
N ALA A 150 4.39 11.66 7.74
CA ALA A 150 4.96 11.98 9.05
C ALA A 150 5.94 13.16 8.96
N HIS A 151 6.72 13.24 7.87
CA HIS A 151 7.69 14.33 7.67
C HIS A 151 7.03 15.71 7.65
N VAL A 152 5.83 15.80 7.07
CA VAL A 152 5.09 17.08 7.06
C VAL A 152 4.17 17.24 8.27
N GLY A 153 4.22 16.33 9.24
CA GLY A 153 3.53 16.46 10.52
C GLY A 153 2.18 15.76 10.60
N PHE A 154 1.85 14.90 9.64
CA PHE A 154 0.53 14.23 9.59
C PHE A 154 0.71 12.71 9.52
N PRO A 155 0.84 12.04 10.69
CA PRO A 155 1.07 10.59 10.72
C PRO A 155 -0.06 9.82 10.04
N THR A 156 0.29 8.75 9.35
CA THR A 156 -0.68 7.87 8.70
C THR A 156 -1.40 7.00 9.74
N LEU A 157 -2.72 7.02 9.71
CA LEU A 157 -3.59 6.18 10.54
C LEU A 157 -3.98 4.90 9.80
N ARG A 158 -4.26 5.01 8.50
CA ARG A 158 -4.64 3.90 7.64
C ARG A 158 -4.05 4.08 6.25
N LEU A 159 -3.54 3.00 5.66
CA LEU A 159 -2.92 3.04 4.34
C LEU A 159 -3.45 1.88 3.50
N VAL A 160 -4.09 2.21 2.38
CA VAL A 160 -4.65 1.23 1.45
C VAL A 160 -4.08 1.48 0.07
N ARG A 161 -3.29 0.54 -0.45
CA ARG A 161 -2.85 0.62 -1.85
C ARG A 161 -3.97 0.13 -2.74
N TRP A 162 -4.54 1.01 -3.56
CA TRP A 162 -5.68 0.65 -4.37
C TRP A 162 -5.34 0.45 -5.83
N ARG A 163 -4.15 0.87 -6.27
CA ARG A 163 -3.73 0.76 -7.66
C ARG A 163 -2.23 0.49 -7.76
N VAL A 164 -1.87 -0.41 -8.68
CA VAL A 164 -0.48 -0.69 -9.10
C VAL A 164 -0.49 -0.70 -10.62
N GLY A 165 0.17 0.28 -11.25
CA GLY A 165 0.10 0.44 -12.70
C GLY A 165 -1.34 0.62 -13.16
N SER A 166 -1.83 -0.30 -14.00
CA SER A 166 -3.21 -0.28 -14.48
C SER A 166 -4.17 -1.17 -13.67
N TRP A 167 -3.64 -1.96 -12.72
CA TRP A 167 -4.48 -2.84 -11.90
C TRP A 167 -5.02 -2.08 -10.69
N THR A 168 -6.28 -2.36 -10.34
CA THR A 168 -6.97 -1.71 -9.21
C THR A 168 -7.65 -2.74 -8.32
N LEU A 169 -8.11 -2.28 -7.15
CA LEU A 169 -8.90 -3.09 -6.21
C LEU A 169 -10.36 -3.25 -6.62
N GLU A 170 -10.78 -2.65 -7.74
CA GLU A 170 -12.19 -2.68 -8.13
C GLU A 170 -12.72 -4.11 -8.18
N GLY A 171 -13.80 -4.36 -7.44
CA GLY A 171 -14.45 -5.66 -7.39
C GLY A 171 -13.75 -6.71 -6.52
N ILE A 172 -12.71 -6.34 -5.77
CA ILE A 172 -11.96 -7.28 -4.94
C ILE A 172 -12.19 -6.97 -3.45
N ALA A 173 -12.97 -7.80 -2.78
CA ALA A 173 -13.21 -7.64 -1.34
C ALA A 173 -11.94 -7.96 -0.53
N SER A 174 -11.84 -7.38 0.67
CA SER A 174 -10.71 -7.64 1.56
C SER A 174 -10.56 -9.14 1.84
N GLY A 175 -9.32 -9.63 1.75
CA GLY A 175 -9.01 -11.04 1.99
C GLY A 175 -9.34 -11.96 0.81
N THR A 176 -9.70 -11.40 -0.34
CA THR A 176 -9.99 -12.18 -1.54
C THR A 176 -9.06 -11.81 -2.68
N TRP A 177 -9.01 -12.67 -3.68
CA TRP A 177 -8.18 -12.45 -4.87
C TRP A 177 -8.93 -12.81 -6.14
N ILE A 178 -8.49 -12.22 -7.24
CA ILE A 178 -8.98 -12.55 -8.59
C ILE A 178 -7.80 -12.83 -9.51
N ALA A 179 -8.06 -13.60 -10.55
CA ALA A 179 -7.10 -13.79 -11.64
C ALA A 179 -7.63 -13.00 -12.85
N PRO A 180 -7.08 -11.82 -13.14
CA PRO A 180 -7.54 -11.00 -14.25
C PRO A 180 -7.22 -11.67 -15.59
N LYS A 181 -8.05 -11.43 -16.59
CA LYS A 181 -7.85 -11.94 -17.94
C LYS A 181 -6.82 -11.12 -18.71
#